data_8a4907375d86863018cc28cf409ab832
#
_entry.id   8a4907375d86863018cc28cf409ab832
#
_cell.length_a   1.000
_cell.length_b   1.000
_cell.length_c   1.000
_cell.angle_alpha   90.00
_cell.angle_beta   90.00
_cell.angle_gamma   90.00
#
_symmetry.space_group_name_H-M   'P 1'
#
loop_
_entity.id
_entity.type
_entity.pdbx_description
1 polymer ?
#
loop_
_entity_poly.entity_id
_entity_poly.type
_entity_poly.pdbx_seq_one_letter_code
_entity_poly.pdbx_strand_id
1 'polypeptide(L)'
;MLRKILYSLTLLGLSLTACSTKEEFSNDPYKNYDQLWQILDRNYCYFDIKLPQGVSWRDLYHKHAAELRPGMTTDSLFLVMTKLLAELKDGHVNLSTAFDYGRYWKWKTDYPKTFDTELTEAYLGDSYRIAGALQYTTLLHNGHAQDSIGYIRLASFSSGLSSANINAALSRLVKCRALIIDIRNNGGGQVTHSDMLARHFITERRLIGFISHKTGPGYQDFSQRQPLYLEPLSRGIKWQRPVVLLVDRGVYSAANDFTLRMKGLRFVTIMGTQTGGGAGLPMYSELPNGWGVRFSSSRTYDASGADVEFGIQPDYELTFDLAQANSGYDTMIEGAVSYLKERFERFKRTRRWEK
;
A
#
# COMPACT_ATOMS: atom_id res chain seq x y z
N MET A 1 -39.27 -34.71 38.58
CA MET A 1 -39.07 -33.29 38.25
C MET A 1 -37.81 -32.71 38.93
N LEU A 2 -37.43 -33.03 40.13
CA LEU A 2 -36.25 -32.48 40.81
C LEU A 2 -34.89 -32.80 40.18
N ARG A 3 -34.71 -33.95 39.51
CA ARG A 3 -33.42 -34.32 38.87
C ARG A 3 -33.09 -33.52 37.60
N LYS A 4 -34.08 -32.95 36.90
CA LYS A 4 -33.83 -32.11 35.69
C LYS A 4 -33.48 -30.68 36.05
N ILE A 5 -33.79 -30.19 37.22
CA ILE A 5 -33.44 -28.85 37.71
C ILE A 5 -32.00 -28.78 38.17
N LEU A 6 -31.42 -29.89 38.69
CA LEU A 6 -30.04 -29.93 39.16
C LEU A 6 -29.03 -29.87 38.01
N TYR A 7 -29.35 -30.41 36.82
CA TYR A 7 -28.46 -30.33 35.64
C TYR A 7 -28.47 -28.96 34.95
N SER A 8 -29.56 -28.19 35.10
CA SER A 8 -29.61 -26.83 34.54
C SER A 8 -28.81 -25.79 35.36
N LEU A 9 -28.63 -26.03 36.66
CA LEU A 9 -27.88 -25.16 37.56
C LEU A 9 -26.36 -25.41 37.48
N THR A 10 -25.91 -26.61 37.10
CA THR A 10 -24.51 -26.92 36.90
C THR A 10 -23.96 -26.42 35.56
N LEU A 11 -24.81 -26.25 34.54
CA LEU A 11 -24.38 -25.68 33.25
C LEU A 11 -24.29 -24.14 33.28
N LEU A 12 -24.99 -23.46 34.20
CA LEU A 12 -24.93 -22.00 34.32
C LEU A 12 -23.73 -21.50 35.12
N GLY A 13 -23.05 -22.40 35.85
CA GLY A 13 -21.85 -22.06 36.66
C GLY A 13 -20.50 -22.09 35.89
N LEU A 14 -20.48 -22.63 34.65
CA LEU A 14 -19.24 -22.79 33.87
C LEU A 14 -19.01 -21.70 32.82
N SER A 15 -19.89 -20.74 32.67
CA SER A 15 -19.82 -19.68 31.67
C SER A 15 -19.31 -18.32 32.20
N LEU A 16 -18.78 -18.23 33.42
CA LEU A 16 -18.38 -16.96 34.03
C LEU A 16 -16.85 -16.81 34.27
N THR A 17 -16.03 -17.70 33.72
CA THR A 17 -14.56 -17.49 33.74
C THR A 17 -14.01 -17.14 32.36
N ALA A 18 -14.66 -16.20 31.65
CA ALA A 18 -13.95 -15.39 30.70
C ALA A 18 -13.17 -14.35 31.51
N CYS A 19 -11.98 -14.71 31.96
CA CYS A 19 -10.99 -13.76 32.41
C CYS A 19 -10.65 -12.87 31.22
N SER A 20 -11.39 -11.79 31.02
CA SER A 20 -10.81 -10.61 30.39
C SER A 20 -9.80 -10.07 31.42
N THR A 21 -8.53 -10.39 31.24
CA THR A 21 -7.45 -9.61 31.83
C THR A 21 -7.61 -8.22 31.22
N LYS A 22 -8.36 -7.33 31.89
CA LYS A 22 -8.29 -5.89 31.59
C LYS A 22 -6.83 -5.54 31.85
N GLU A 23 -6.09 -5.28 30.78
CA GLU A 23 -4.78 -4.67 30.95
C GLU A 23 -4.98 -3.38 31.73
N GLU A 24 -4.37 -3.32 32.90
CA GLU A 24 -4.53 -2.19 33.82
C GLU A 24 -3.82 -0.99 33.24
N PHE A 25 -4.55 0.14 33.09
CA PHE A 25 -3.96 1.39 32.61
C PHE A 25 -2.71 1.75 33.43
N SER A 26 -1.64 2.14 32.73
CA SER A 26 -0.38 2.48 33.38
C SER A 26 0.38 3.56 32.62
N ASN A 27 0.80 4.60 33.34
CA ASN A 27 1.72 5.62 32.83
C ASN A 27 3.20 5.29 33.12
N ASP A 28 3.52 4.11 33.69
CA ASP A 28 4.89 3.70 33.94
C ASP A 28 5.66 3.63 32.61
N PRO A 29 6.77 4.41 32.44
CA PRO A 29 7.50 4.45 31.19
C PRO A 29 8.16 3.12 30.85
N TYR A 30 8.63 2.36 31.83
CA TYR A 30 9.27 1.06 31.61
C TYR A 30 8.24 0.03 31.16
N LYS A 31 7.09 -0.03 31.83
CA LYS A 31 6.00 -0.95 31.46
C LYS A 31 5.51 -0.71 30.04
N ASN A 32 5.33 0.55 29.65
CA ASN A 32 4.89 0.90 28.30
C ASN A 32 5.96 0.59 27.23
N TYR A 33 7.23 0.86 27.53
CA TYR A 33 8.33 0.56 26.63
C TYR A 33 8.51 -0.97 26.44
N ASP A 34 8.46 -1.73 27.53
CA ASP A 34 8.53 -3.20 27.47
C ASP A 34 7.39 -3.80 26.67
N GLN A 35 6.18 -3.28 26.87
CA GLN A 35 4.99 -3.73 26.13
C GLN A 35 5.12 -3.40 24.63
N LEU A 36 5.59 -2.20 24.27
CA LEU A 36 5.87 -1.83 22.87
C LEU A 36 6.83 -2.84 22.23
N TRP A 37 7.96 -3.10 22.90
CA TRP A 37 8.96 -4.03 22.39
C TRP A 37 8.38 -5.45 22.21
N GLN A 38 7.64 -5.95 23.21
CA GLN A 38 7.02 -7.28 23.16
C GLN A 38 5.96 -7.43 22.08
N ILE A 39 5.15 -6.39 21.85
CA ILE A 39 4.15 -6.38 20.78
C ILE A 39 4.82 -6.60 19.42
N LEU A 40 5.90 -5.86 19.15
CA LEU A 40 6.61 -6.02 17.87
C LEU A 40 7.38 -7.34 17.82
N ASP A 41 8.09 -7.72 18.90
CA ASP A 41 8.86 -8.98 18.97
C ASP A 41 8.02 -10.20 18.56
N ARG A 42 6.78 -10.24 19.02
CA ARG A 42 5.85 -11.36 18.72
C ARG A 42 5.18 -11.27 17.36
N ASN A 43 4.94 -10.08 16.84
CA ASN A 43 3.97 -9.89 15.77
C ASN A 43 4.54 -9.22 14.51
N TYR A 44 5.65 -8.48 14.59
CA TYR A 44 6.23 -7.82 13.43
C TYR A 44 6.91 -8.82 12.50
N CYS A 45 6.62 -8.72 11.21
CA CYS A 45 6.97 -9.77 10.26
C CYS A 45 8.29 -9.56 9.50
N TYR A 46 8.97 -8.41 9.62
CA TYR A 46 10.09 -8.07 8.73
C TYR A 46 11.44 -7.88 9.44
N PHE A 47 11.65 -8.40 10.66
CA PHE A 47 12.91 -8.25 11.37
C PHE A 47 14.12 -8.74 10.57
N ASP A 48 13.99 -9.87 9.90
CA ASP A 48 15.07 -10.52 9.14
C ASP A 48 15.55 -9.73 7.92
N ILE A 49 14.70 -8.87 7.36
CA ILE A 49 15.03 -8.05 6.18
C ILE A 49 15.18 -6.56 6.49
N LYS A 50 14.70 -6.08 7.64
CA LYS A 50 14.77 -4.66 8.03
C LYS A 50 15.91 -4.37 8.99
N LEU A 51 16.29 -5.32 9.84
CA LEU A 51 17.41 -5.12 10.76
C LEU A 51 18.75 -5.27 10.04
N PRO A 52 19.76 -4.47 10.42
CA PRO A 52 21.11 -4.67 9.94
C PRO A 52 21.66 -6.05 10.31
N GLN A 53 22.55 -6.59 9.50
CA GLN A 53 23.19 -7.87 9.80
C GLN A 53 23.90 -7.83 11.16
N GLY A 54 23.64 -8.83 11.99
CA GLY A 54 24.21 -8.96 13.32
C GLY A 54 23.56 -8.11 14.41
N VAL A 55 22.51 -7.37 14.09
CA VAL A 55 21.73 -6.58 15.06
C VAL A 55 20.41 -7.29 15.33
N SER A 56 20.13 -7.60 16.59
CA SER A 56 18.85 -8.15 17.01
C SER A 56 17.89 -7.08 17.52
N TRP A 57 16.58 -7.37 17.48
CA TRP A 57 15.56 -6.51 18.08
C TRP A 57 15.79 -6.30 19.59
N ARG A 58 16.39 -7.29 20.26
CA ARG A 58 16.79 -7.21 21.67
C ARG A 58 17.95 -6.23 21.90
N ASP A 59 18.92 -6.17 21.00
CA ASP A 59 20.04 -5.20 21.12
C ASP A 59 19.50 -3.77 21.02
N LEU A 60 18.55 -3.52 20.13
CA LEU A 60 17.88 -2.23 19.99
C LEU A 60 17.03 -1.88 21.23
N TYR A 61 16.38 -2.87 21.85
CA TYR A 61 15.71 -2.67 23.12
C TYR A 61 16.67 -2.11 24.18
N HIS A 62 17.82 -2.77 24.41
CA HIS A 62 18.79 -2.34 25.42
C HIS A 62 19.40 -0.98 25.09
N LYS A 63 19.68 -0.72 23.81
CA LYS A 63 20.20 0.57 23.33
C LYS A 63 19.30 1.74 23.74
N HIS A 64 18.00 1.65 23.48
CA HIS A 64 17.07 2.74 23.74
C HIS A 64 16.50 2.73 25.17
N ALA A 65 16.42 1.55 25.83
CA ALA A 65 16.02 1.46 27.23
C ALA A 65 16.95 2.28 28.16
N ALA A 66 18.21 2.46 27.79
CA ALA A 66 19.18 3.28 28.52
C ALA A 66 18.77 4.77 28.61
N GLU A 67 17.86 5.25 27.75
CA GLU A 67 17.33 6.61 27.76
C GLU A 67 16.14 6.78 28.73
N LEU A 68 15.54 5.69 29.22
CA LEU A 68 14.41 5.74 30.14
C LEU A 68 14.81 6.28 31.52
N ARG A 69 13.91 7.01 32.14
CA ARG A 69 14.05 7.56 33.51
C ARG A 69 12.73 7.42 34.27
N PRO A 70 12.76 7.16 35.59
CA PRO A 70 11.55 7.23 36.40
C PRO A 70 10.96 8.64 36.32
N GLY A 71 9.64 8.73 36.13
CA GLY A 71 8.92 10.02 36.09
C GLY A 71 9.24 10.90 34.89
N MET A 72 9.81 10.36 33.80
CA MET A 72 10.00 11.10 32.56
C MET A 72 8.65 11.59 32.00
N THR A 73 8.69 12.69 31.25
CA THR A 73 7.48 13.24 30.62
C THR A 73 6.98 12.35 29.50
N THR A 74 5.70 12.49 29.19
CA THR A 74 5.03 11.79 28.08
C THR A 74 5.74 12.02 26.76
N ASP A 75 6.14 13.28 26.47
CA ASP A 75 6.88 13.63 25.25
C ASP A 75 8.25 12.94 25.19
N SER A 76 8.96 12.88 26.33
CA SER A 76 10.26 12.20 26.40
C SER A 76 10.12 10.71 26.16
N LEU A 77 9.08 10.06 26.73
CA LEU A 77 8.81 8.64 26.50
C LEU A 77 8.45 8.40 25.02
N PHE A 78 7.60 9.25 24.44
CA PHE A 78 7.24 9.17 23.01
C PHE A 78 8.48 9.26 22.11
N LEU A 79 9.42 10.16 22.39
CA LEU A 79 10.66 10.28 21.63
C LEU A 79 11.55 9.04 21.73
N VAL A 80 11.69 8.44 22.92
CA VAL A 80 12.47 7.19 23.09
C VAL A 80 11.84 6.05 22.31
N MET A 81 10.51 5.88 22.41
CA MET A 81 9.79 4.83 21.70
C MET A 81 9.85 5.01 20.18
N THR A 82 9.69 6.23 19.69
CA THR A 82 9.77 6.50 18.24
C THR A 82 11.17 6.30 17.67
N LYS A 83 12.23 6.58 18.45
CA LYS A 83 13.61 6.22 18.08
C LYS A 83 13.78 4.71 17.90
N LEU A 84 13.27 3.91 18.85
CA LEU A 84 13.29 2.45 18.73
C LEU A 84 12.57 1.98 17.46
N LEU A 85 11.36 2.46 17.23
CA LEU A 85 10.58 2.08 16.04
C LEU A 85 11.24 2.50 14.73
N ALA A 86 11.92 3.64 14.69
CA ALA A 86 12.61 4.15 13.51
C ALA A 86 13.79 3.27 13.06
N GLU A 87 14.35 2.44 13.94
CA GLU A 87 15.39 1.47 13.56
C GLU A 87 14.91 0.46 12.52
N LEU A 88 13.59 0.18 12.47
CA LEU A 88 13.00 -0.73 11.51
C LEU A 88 12.86 -0.13 10.10
N LYS A 89 13.01 1.18 9.95
CA LYS A 89 12.92 1.90 8.64
C LYS A 89 11.66 1.52 7.85
N ASP A 90 10.54 1.33 8.55
CA ASP A 90 9.28 0.85 7.99
C ASP A 90 8.18 1.92 8.11
N GLY A 91 7.58 2.32 6.98
CA GLY A 91 6.50 3.31 6.95
C GLY A 91 5.19 2.79 7.58
N HIS A 92 5.05 1.47 7.75
CA HIS A 92 3.90 0.86 8.43
C HIS A 92 4.08 0.71 9.94
N VAL A 93 5.29 0.97 10.49
CA VAL A 93 5.52 0.96 11.93
C VAL A 93 5.32 2.36 12.49
N ASN A 94 4.28 2.52 13.30
CA ASN A 94 3.85 3.83 13.80
C ASN A 94 3.44 3.75 15.27
N LEU A 95 3.64 4.85 15.99
CA LEU A 95 3.14 5.09 17.34
C LEU A 95 2.18 6.28 17.31
N SER A 96 0.92 6.07 17.68
CA SER A 96 -0.10 7.11 17.70
C SER A 96 -0.49 7.50 19.12
N THR A 97 -0.54 8.78 19.39
CA THR A 97 -0.95 9.38 20.66
C THR A 97 -1.99 10.47 20.41
N ALA A 98 -2.54 11.04 21.47
CA ALA A 98 -3.44 12.17 21.35
C ALA A 98 -2.74 13.50 20.95
N PHE A 99 -1.40 13.55 21.06
CA PHE A 99 -0.63 14.79 20.85
C PHE A 99 0.39 14.68 19.69
N ASP A 100 0.78 13.47 19.26
CA ASP A 100 1.72 13.28 18.15
C ASP A 100 1.58 11.91 17.48
N TYR A 101 2.23 11.78 16.32
CA TYR A 101 2.24 10.57 15.51
C TYR A 101 3.66 10.23 15.04
N GLY A 102 4.26 9.21 15.68
CA GLY A 102 5.58 8.69 15.37
C GLY A 102 5.58 7.84 14.09
N ARG A 103 6.47 8.16 13.14
CA ARG A 103 6.55 7.51 11.84
C ARG A 103 7.92 7.66 11.20
N TYR A 104 8.28 6.73 10.33
CA TYR A 104 9.51 6.78 9.54
C TYR A 104 9.20 7.23 8.11
N TRP A 105 9.51 8.49 7.75
CA TRP A 105 9.24 9.05 6.42
C TRP A 105 10.36 8.85 5.40
N LYS A 106 11.57 8.53 5.86
CA LYS A 106 12.76 8.45 5.00
C LYS A 106 12.66 7.40 3.90
N TRP A 107 11.76 6.44 4.02
CA TRP A 107 11.45 5.48 2.94
C TRP A 107 11.04 6.19 1.63
N LYS A 108 10.58 7.44 1.74
CA LYS A 108 10.18 8.28 0.61
C LYS A 108 11.02 9.55 0.50
N THR A 109 11.27 10.27 1.59
CA THR A 109 11.90 11.59 1.56
C THR A 109 13.40 11.55 1.22
N ASP A 110 14.07 10.41 1.39
CA ASP A 110 15.46 10.22 1.01
C ASP A 110 15.64 9.95 -0.51
N TYR A 111 14.55 9.97 -1.29
CA TYR A 111 14.53 9.73 -2.72
C TYR A 111 14.19 11.01 -3.51
N PRO A 112 14.63 11.13 -4.77
CA PRO A 112 14.33 12.28 -5.60
C PRO A 112 12.81 12.51 -5.74
N LYS A 113 12.40 13.77 -5.88
CA LYS A 113 11.03 14.13 -6.23
C LYS A 113 10.73 13.62 -7.65
N THR A 114 9.64 12.85 -7.81
CA THR A 114 9.22 12.21 -9.06
C THR A 114 7.79 12.56 -9.45
N PHE A 115 7.20 13.53 -8.74
CA PHE A 115 5.80 13.92 -8.94
C PHE A 115 5.61 15.40 -8.61
N ASP A 116 4.79 16.06 -9.41
CA ASP A 116 4.34 17.42 -9.19
C ASP A 116 2.81 17.50 -9.33
N THR A 117 2.12 18.06 -8.32
CA THR A 117 0.66 18.11 -8.27
C THR A 117 0.11 19.09 -9.28
N GLU A 118 0.66 20.31 -9.34
CA GLU A 118 0.18 21.40 -10.21
C GLU A 118 0.35 21.00 -11.68
N LEU A 119 1.48 20.39 -12.01
CA LEU A 119 1.74 19.87 -13.33
C LEU A 119 0.77 18.75 -13.72
N THR A 120 0.47 17.83 -12.81
CA THR A 120 -0.50 16.77 -13.05
C THR A 120 -1.92 17.34 -13.27
N GLU A 121 -2.31 18.37 -12.53
CA GLU A 121 -3.58 19.10 -12.71
C GLU A 121 -3.63 19.80 -14.07
N ALA A 122 -2.53 20.37 -14.52
CA ALA A 122 -2.44 20.95 -15.86
C ALA A 122 -2.69 19.91 -16.98
N TYR A 123 -2.19 18.67 -16.82
CA TYR A 123 -2.49 17.58 -17.76
C TYR A 123 -3.94 17.08 -17.68
N LEU A 124 -4.59 17.16 -16.53
CA LEU A 124 -6.04 16.89 -16.44
C LEU A 124 -6.86 17.93 -17.20
N GLY A 125 -6.42 19.19 -17.20
CA GLY A 125 -7.11 20.32 -17.85
C GLY A 125 -8.38 20.74 -17.10
N ASP A 126 -8.98 21.87 -17.51
CA ASP A 126 -10.10 22.48 -16.78
C ASP A 126 -11.42 21.67 -16.82
N SER A 127 -11.55 20.76 -17.78
CA SER A 127 -12.81 20.02 -18.03
C SER A 127 -12.74 18.55 -17.60
N TYR A 128 -11.77 18.17 -16.78
CA TYR A 128 -11.69 16.80 -16.26
C TYR A 128 -12.93 16.43 -15.42
N ARG A 129 -13.17 15.15 -15.28
CA ARG A 129 -14.30 14.61 -14.53
C ARG A 129 -13.83 13.88 -13.28
N ILE A 130 -14.71 13.82 -12.30
CA ILE A 130 -14.49 13.13 -11.04
C ILE A 130 -15.54 12.03 -10.86
N ALA A 131 -15.10 10.83 -10.55
CA ALA A 131 -15.95 9.71 -10.14
C ALA A 131 -15.36 9.06 -8.88
N GLY A 132 -15.86 9.45 -7.72
CA GLY A 132 -15.25 9.07 -6.43
C GLY A 132 -13.81 9.56 -6.35
N ALA A 133 -12.87 8.64 -6.09
CA ALA A 133 -11.44 8.94 -6.02
C ALA A 133 -10.76 9.15 -7.39
N LEU A 134 -11.45 8.86 -8.50
CA LEU A 134 -10.88 8.95 -9.84
C LEU A 134 -11.09 10.34 -10.43
N GLN A 135 -10.01 11.01 -10.82
CA GLN A 135 -10.01 12.16 -11.71
C GLN A 135 -9.64 11.65 -13.10
N TYR A 136 -10.42 12.01 -14.14
CA TYR A 136 -10.17 11.44 -15.46
C TYR A 136 -10.56 12.39 -16.59
N THR A 137 -9.82 12.27 -17.69
CA THR A 137 -10.00 13.05 -18.91
C THR A 137 -9.52 12.27 -20.13
N THR A 138 -9.77 12.78 -21.32
CA THR A 138 -8.95 12.49 -22.49
C THR A 138 -7.71 13.37 -22.41
N LEU A 139 -6.52 12.78 -22.49
CA LEU A 139 -5.27 13.49 -22.22
C LEU A 139 -5.10 14.71 -23.13
N LEU A 140 -4.84 15.85 -22.52
CA LEU A 140 -4.55 17.11 -23.20
C LEU A 140 -3.04 17.38 -23.15
N HIS A 141 -2.47 17.74 -24.30
CA HIS A 141 -1.08 18.17 -24.40
C HIS A 141 -1.03 19.41 -25.30
N ASN A 142 -0.44 20.49 -24.82
CA ASN A 142 -0.32 21.78 -25.56
C ASN A 142 -1.65 22.28 -26.16
N GLY A 143 -2.74 22.10 -25.43
CA GLY A 143 -4.08 22.51 -25.87
C GLY A 143 -4.74 21.61 -26.92
N HIS A 144 -4.11 20.52 -27.34
CA HIS A 144 -4.68 19.55 -28.27
C HIS A 144 -5.11 18.28 -27.54
N ALA A 145 -6.38 17.89 -27.74
CA ALA A 145 -6.89 16.63 -27.20
C ALA A 145 -6.18 15.43 -27.82
N GLN A 146 -5.67 14.53 -26.98
CA GLN A 146 -5.15 13.24 -27.41
C GLN A 146 -6.30 12.21 -27.42
N ASP A 147 -7.22 12.32 -28.36
CA ASP A 147 -8.49 11.56 -28.43
C ASP A 147 -8.34 10.05 -28.30
N SER A 148 -7.13 9.53 -28.53
CA SER A 148 -6.86 8.10 -28.45
C SER A 148 -6.40 7.62 -27.09
N ILE A 149 -6.08 8.50 -26.14
CA ILE A 149 -5.52 8.15 -24.84
C ILE A 149 -6.38 8.73 -23.72
N GLY A 150 -6.98 7.86 -22.90
CA GLY A 150 -7.62 8.26 -21.67
C GLY A 150 -6.58 8.40 -20.55
N TYR A 151 -6.78 9.37 -19.68
CA TYR A 151 -5.93 9.58 -18.50
C TYR A 151 -6.78 9.48 -17.24
N ILE A 152 -6.34 8.68 -16.30
CA ILE A 152 -6.96 8.49 -14.99
C ILE A 152 -5.91 8.78 -13.93
N ARG A 153 -6.16 9.77 -13.08
CA ARG A 153 -5.39 10.06 -11.87
C ARG A 153 -6.08 9.46 -10.66
N LEU A 154 -5.36 8.68 -9.87
CA LEU A 154 -5.81 8.15 -8.59
C LEU A 154 -4.78 8.49 -7.51
N ALA A 155 -5.07 9.52 -6.72
CA ALA A 155 -4.15 10.05 -5.72
C ALA A 155 -4.09 9.20 -4.43
N SER A 156 -5.15 8.44 -4.14
CA SER A 156 -5.22 7.61 -2.93
C SER A 156 -6.25 6.49 -3.09
N PHE A 157 -5.97 5.34 -2.51
CA PHE A 157 -6.93 4.25 -2.30
C PHE A 157 -7.74 4.40 -1.00
N SER A 158 -7.50 5.44 -0.20
CA SER A 158 -8.26 5.73 1.03
C SER A 158 -9.60 6.39 0.76
N SER A 159 -9.69 7.18 -0.32
CA SER A 159 -10.91 7.88 -0.71
C SER A 159 -11.95 6.93 -1.29
N GLY A 160 -13.23 7.32 -1.24
CA GLY A 160 -14.33 6.49 -1.70
C GLY A 160 -14.18 6.07 -3.17
N LEU A 161 -13.99 4.79 -3.39
CA LEU A 161 -13.94 4.16 -4.69
C LEU A 161 -14.97 3.02 -4.73
N SER A 162 -15.84 3.02 -5.74
CA SER A 162 -16.84 2.00 -5.95
C SER A 162 -16.79 1.44 -7.36
N SER A 163 -17.39 0.27 -7.56
CA SER A 163 -17.55 -0.31 -8.90
C SER A 163 -18.31 0.64 -9.84
N ALA A 164 -19.27 1.42 -9.32
CA ALA A 164 -19.99 2.41 -10.10
C ALA A 164 -19.09 3.54 -10.58
N ASN A 165 -18.20 4.04 -9.71
CA ASN A 165 -17.22 5.07 -10.05
C ASN A 165 -16.27 4.59 -11.17
N ILE A 166 -15.73 3.38 -11.03
CA ILE A 166 -14.79 2.80 -12.01
C ILE A 166 -15.51 2.59 -13.36
N ASN A 167 -16.71 2.00 -13.35
CA ASN A 167 -17.49 1.82 -14.56
C ASN A 167 -17.85 3.15 -15.23
N ALA A 168 -18.19 4.20 -14.49
CA ALA A 168 -18.48 5.53 -15.04
C ALA A 168 -17.25 6.11 -15.75
N ALA A 169 -16.08 6.07 -15.12
CA ALA A 169 -14.84 6.56 -15.73
C ALA A 169 -14.47 5.75 -16.98
N LEU A 170 -14.45 4.41 -16.91
CA LEU A 170 -14.12 3.57 -18.05
C LEU A 170 -15.13 3.66 -19.19
N SER A 171 -16.44 3.82 -18.91
CA SER A 171 -17.48 4.04 -19.92
C SER A 171 -17.22 5.32 -20.70
N ARG A 172 -16.83 6.38 -20.00
CA ARG A 172 -16.56 7.67 -20.65
C ARG A 172 -15.34 7.59 -21.55
N LEU A 173 -14.33 6.84 -21.12
CA LEU A 173 -13.08 6.65 -21.85
C LEU A 173 -13.14 5.48 -22.85
N VAL A 174 -14.29 4.83 -23.04
CA VAL A 174 -14.43 3.63 -23.88
C VAL A 174 -14.00 3.83 -25.34
N LYS A 175 -14.03 5.05 -25.86
CA LYS A 175 -13.57 5.38 -27.22
C LYS A 175 -12.05 5.53 -27.32
N CYS A 176 -11.33 5.72 -26.21
CA CYS A 176 -9.88 5.83 -26.20
C CYS A 176 -9.22 4.51 -26.57
N ARG A 177 -8.13 4.55 -27.32
CA ARG A 177 -7.37 3.36 -27.76
C ARG A 177 -6.52 2.77 -26.63
N ALA A 178 -6.14 3.59 -25.67
CA ALA A 178 -5.32 3.21 -24.52
C ALA A 178 -5.68 4.02 -23.30
N LEU A 179 -5.15 3.62 -22.14
CA LEU A 179 -5.20 4.38 -20.88
C LEU A 179 -3.79 4.64 -20.36
N ILE A 180 -3.65 5.79 -19.71
CA ILE A 180 -2.62 6.04 -18.72
C ILE A 180 -3.34 6.10 -17.37
N ILE A 181 -2.93 5.26 -16.43
CA ILE A 181 -3.38 5.27 -15.03
C ILE A 181 -2.21 5.80 -14.21
N ASP A 182 -2.36 6.99 -13.65
CA ASP A 182 -1.32 7.64 -12.86
C ASP A 182 -1.62 7.49 -11.38
N ILE A 183 -0.80 6.65 -10.71
CA ILE A 183 -0.83 6.47 -9.25
C ILE A 183 0.43 6.99 -8.58
N ARG A 184 1.25 7.76 -9.26
CA ARG A 184 2.44 8.37 -8.64
C ARG A 184 2.06 9.14 -7.39
N ASN A 185 2.92 9.12 -6.37
CA ASN A 185 2.67 9.74 -5.07
C ASN A 185 1.42 9.23 -4.32
N ASN A 186 0.90 8.04 -4.68
CA ASN A 186 -0.23 7.41 -3.99
C ASN A 186 0.28 6.55 -2.83
N GLY A 187 0.11 7.01 -1.60
CA GLY A 187 0.55 6.31 -0.38
C GLY A 187 -0.30 5.10 0.02
N GLY A 188 -1.27 4.69 -0.80
CA GLY A 188 -2.10 3.51 -0.53
C GLY A 188 -3.48 3.82 0.02
N GLY A 189 -3.98 2.97 0.90
CA GLY A 189 -5.32 2.99 1.48
C GLY A 189 -5.91 1.60 1.62
N GLN A 190 -7.09 1.35 1.08
CA GLN A 190 -7.79 0.06 1.20
C GLN A 190 -7.37 -0.92 0.09
N VAL A 191 -6.89 -2.10 0.46
CA VAL A 191 -6.51 -3.18 -0.47
C VAL A 191 -7.73 -3.68 -1.28
N THR A 192 -8.93 -3.61 -0.71
CA THR A 192 -10.18 -3.93 -1.42
C THR A 192 -10.45 -2.99 -2.60
N HIS A 193 -10.04 -1.72 -2.53
CA HIS A 193 -10.13 -0.77 -3.64
C HIS A 193 -9.12 -1.10 -4.75
N SER A 194 -7.91 -1.53 -4.37
CA SER A 194 -6.88 -2.01 -5.30
C SER A 194 -7.41 -3.22 -6.09
N ASP A 195 -7.94 -4.23 -5.40
CA ASP A 195 -8.56 -5.40 -6.01
C ASP A 195 -9.70 -5.02 -6.97
N MET A 196 -10.63 -4.18 -6.49
CA MET A 196 -11.79 -3.74 -7.25
C MET A 196 -11.39 -3.09 -8.58
N LEU A 197 -10.39 -2.21 -8.58
CA LEU A 197 -9.91 -1.55 -9.79
C LEU A 197 -9.18 -2.52 -10.72
N ALA A 198 -8.30 -3.36 -10.18
CA ALA A 198 -7.48 -4.30 -10.98
C ALA A 198 -8.33 -5.32 -11.75
N ARG A 199 -9.46 -5.76 -11.20
CA ARG A 199 -10.39 -6.73 -11.83
C ARG A 199 -10.94 -6.27 -13.18
N HIS A 200 -10.93 -4.97 -13.46
CA HIS A 200 -11.35 -4.41 -14.76
C HIS A 200 -10.36 -4.68 -15.90
N PHE A 201 -9.14 -5.16 -15.59
CA PHE A 201 -8.06 -5.35 -16.58
C PHE A 201 -7.77 -6.83 -16.89
N ILE A 202 -8.56 -7.75 -16.33
CA ILE A 202 -8.43 -9.19 -16.60
C ILE A 202 -9.75 -9.79 -17.11
N THR A 203 -9.64 -10.93 -17.81
CA THR A 203 -10.78 -11.71 -18.31
C THR A 203 -10.87 -13.11 -17.70
N GLU A 204 -9.80 -13.56 -17.06
CA GLU A 204 -9.67 -14.88 -16.44
C GLU A 204 -9.00 -14.75 -15.07
N ARG A 205 -9.21 -15.74 -14.21
CA ARG A 205 -8.57 -15.82 -12.90
C ARG A 205 -7.05 -15.90 -13.05
N ARG A 206 -6.34 -15.12 -12.23
CA ARG A 206 -4.89 -15.05 -12.28
C ARG A 206 -4.25 -15.11 -10.89
N LEU A 207 -3.23 -15.95 -10.74
CA LEU A 207 -2.34 -15.89 -9.58
C LEU A 207 -1.52 -14.60 -9.65
N ILE A 208 -1.60 -13.76 -8.60
CA ILE A 208 -0.82 -12.52 -8.49
C ILE A 208 0.36 -12.67 -7.54
N GLY A 209 0.29 -13.62 -6.62
CA GLY A 209 1.33 -13.84 -5.62
C GLY A 209 0.87 -14.71 -4.48
N PHE A 210 1.51 -14.52 -3.32
CA PHE A 210 1.23 -15.28 -2.11
C PHE A 210 1.24 -14.35 -0.89
N ILE A 211 0.60 -14.80 0.19
CA ILE A 211 0.63 -14.16 1.50
C ILE A 211 0.97 -15.18 2.57
N SER A 212 1.74 -14.78 3.57
CA SER A 212 1.94 -15.54 4.81
C SER A 212 1.75 -14.63 6.02
N HIS A 213 1.27 -15.21 7.12
CA HIS A 213 0.96 -14.49 8.34
C HIS A 213 1.92 -14.91 9.45
N LYS A 214 2.31 -13.97 10.29
CA LYS A 214 3.08 -14.23 11.50
C LYS A 214 2.28 -15.14 12.43
N THR A 215 2.90 -16.19 12.97
CA THR A 215 2.23 -17.21 13.82
C THR A 215 2.88 -17.37 15.20
N GLY A 216 4.04 -16.77 15.43
CA GLY A 216 4.76 -16.87 16.68
C GLY A 216 5.91 -15.87 16.78
N PRO A 217 6.65 -15.86 17.89
CA PRO A 217 7.71 -14.87 18.16
C PRO A 217 9.01 -15.11 17.38
N GLY A 218 9.26 -16.32 16.90
CA GLY A 218 10.46 -16.61 16.09
C GLY A 218 10.44 -15.85 14.77
N TYR A 219 11.57 -15.34 14.31
CA TYR A 219 11.64 -14.53 13.06
C TYR A 219 11.14 -15.28 11.82
N GLN A 220 11.16 -16.61 11.85
CA GLN A 220 10.68 -17.47 10.76
C GLN A 220 9.31 -18.12 11.05
N ASP A 221 8.63 -17.74 12.14
CA ASP A 221 7.33 -18.28 12.49
C ASP A 221 6.23 -17.69 11.62
N PHE A 222 6.01 -18.32 10.47
CA PHE A 222 4.99 -17.94 9.50
C PHE A 222 4.07 -19.11 9.16
N SER A 223 2.84 -18.79 8.83
CA SER A 223 1.93 -19.72 8.17
C SER A 223 2.48 -20.17 6.82
N GLN A 224 1.98 -21.28 6.31
CA GLN A 224 2.20 -21.62 4.90
C GLN A 224 1.73 -20.47 4.00
N ARG A 225 2.46 -20.26 2.90
CA ARG A 225 2.10 -19.26 1.89
C ARG A 225 0.78 -19.62 1.24
N GLN A 226 -0.18 -18.73 1.33
CA GLN A 226 -1.50 -18.87 0.70
C GLN A 226 -1.51 -18.11 -0.62
N PRO A 227 -2.00 -18.72 -1.73
CA PRO A 227 -2.04 -18.06 -3.01
C PRO A 227 -3.04 -16.91 -3.02
N LEU A 228 -2.63 -15.77 -3.58
CA LEU A 228 -3.48 -14.62 -3.85
C LEU A 228 -3.90 -14.63 -5.31
N TYR A 229 -5.20 -14.61 -5.56
CA TYR A 229 -5.76 -14.58 -6.90
C TYR A 229 -6.49 -13.26 -7.17
N LEU A 230 -6.39 -12.79 -8.39
CA LEU A 230 -7.25 -11.76 -8.94
C LEU A 230 -8.36 -12.46 -9.75
N GLU A 231 -9.62 -12.22 -9.36
CA GLU A 231 -10.78 -12.80 -10.00
C GLU A 231 -11.39 -11.83 -11.02
N PRO A 232 -11.77 -12.28 -12.22
CA PRO A 232 -12.38 -11.42 -13.22
C PRO A 232 -13.78 -10.94 -12.77
N LEU A 233 -14.19 -9.79 -13.27
CA LEU A 233 -15.54 -9.31 -13.04
C LEU A 233 -16.57 -10.20 -13.73
N SER A 234 -17.68 -10.49 -13.06
CA SER A 234 -18.85 -11.13 -13.68
C SER A 234 -19.62 -10.14 -14.56
N ARG A 235 -19.68 -8.87 -14.15
CA ARG A 235 -20.36 -7.76 -14.85
C ARG A 235 -19.52 -6.49 -14.77
N GLY A 236 -19.67 -5.61 -15.75
CA GLY A 236 -18.95 -4.34 -15.82
C GLY A 236 -17.96 -4.28 -16.99
N ILE A 237 -17.32 -3.14 -17.14
CA ILE A 237 -16.39 -2.91 -18.24
C ILE A 237 -15.08 -3.65 -17.97
N LYS A 238 -14.66 -4.47 -18.93
CA LYS A 238 -13.34 -5.10 -18.96
C LYS A 238 -12.50 -4.39 -20.02
N TRP A 239 -11.44 -3.73 -19.58
CA TRP A 239 -10.55 -2.98 -20.47
C TRP A 239 -9.48 -3.91 -21.04
N GLN A 240 -9.55 -4.19 -22.34
CA GLN A 240 -8.66 -5.12 -23.05
C GLN A 240 -7.87 -4.42 -24.15
N ARG A 241 -7.33 -3.24 -23.81
CA ARG A 241 -6.49 -2.41 -24.69
C ARG A 241 -5.28 -1.92 -23.89
N PRO A 242 -4.23 -1.38 -24.54
CA PRO A 242 -3.03 -0.96 -23.85
C PRO A 242 -3.30 0.00 -22.68
N VAL A 243 -2.57 -0.25 -21.59
CA VAL A 243 -2.56 0.56 -20.37
C VAL A 243 -1.11 0.81 -19.99
N VAL A 244 -0.76 2.05 -19.73
CA VAL A 244 0.43 2.40 -18.97
C VAL A 244 0.01 2.71 -17.55
N LEU A 245 0.61 2.03 -16.59
CA LEU A 245 0.50 2.35 -15.17
C LEU A 245 1.74 3.16 -14.77
N LEU A 246 1.56 4.44 -14.46
CA LEU A 246 2.63 5.31 -13.98
C LEU A 246 2.80 5.15 -12.47
N VAL A 247 4.02 4.83 -12.08
CA VAL A 247 4.40 4.57 -10.69
C VAL A 247 5.66 5.35 -10.30
N ASP A 248 5.82 5.61 -9.01
CA ASP A 248 7.02 6.23 -8.45
C ASP A 248 7.29 5.74 -7.02
N ARG A 249 8.34 6.26 -6.41
CA ARG A 249 8.70 5.94 -5.02
C ARG A 249 7.58 6.26 -4.02
N GLY A 250 6.68 7.19 -4.33
CA GLY A 250 5.51 7.52 -3.51
C GLY A 250 4.39 6.48 -3.51
N VAL A 251 4.44 5.50 -4.43
CA VAL A 251 3.47 4.39 -4.52
C VAL A 251 3.74 3.39 -3.41
N TYR A 252 2.85 3.32 -2.41
CA TYR A 252 3.07 2.56 -1.18
C TYR A 252 1.82 1.77 -0.75
N SER A 253 1.97 0.68 0.02
CA SER A 253 0.86 -0.05 0.65
C SER A 253 -0.17 -0.54 -0.40
N ALA A 254 -1.45 -0.21 -0.31
CA ALA A 254 -2.48 -0.63 -1.26
C ALA A 254 -2.20 -0.18 -2.72
N ALA A 255 -1.43 0.90 -2.93
CA ALA A 255 -0.99 1.29 -4.27
C ALA A 255 0.13 0.38 -4.79
N ASN A 256 1.01 -0.11 -3.93
CA ASN A 256 1.98 -1.15 -4.26
C ASN A 256 1.27 -2.49 -4.54
N ASP A 257 0.24 -2.86 -3.78
CA ASP A 257 -0.61 -4.02 -4.05
C ASP A 257 -1.32 -3.90 -5.41
N PHE A 258 -1.84 -2.71 -5.76
CA PHE A 258 -2.39 -2.46 -7.08
C PHE A 258 -1.34 -2.66 -8.19
N THR A 259 -0.13 -2.17 -7.98
CA THR A 259 0.99 -2.37 -8.92
C THR A 259 1.31 -3.86 -9.09
N LEU A 260 1.32 -4.63 -7.98
CA LEU A 260 1.51 -6.08 -8.01
C LEU A 260 0.42 -6.77 -8.85
N ARG A 261 -0.85 -6.42 -8.64
CA ARG A 261 -2.00 -6.97 -9.38
C ARG A 261 -1.93 -6.68 -10.88
N MET A 262 -1.40 -5.52 -11.24
CA MET A 262 -1.28 -5.08 -12.63
C MET A 262 -0.01 -5.61 -13.31
N LYS A 263 1.02 -6.01 -12.55
CA LYS A 263 2.30 -6.51 -13.08
C LYS A 263 2.11 -7.77 -13.94
N GLY A 264 2.68 -7.74 -15.12
CA GLY A 264 2.65 -8.87 -16.04
C GLY A 264 1.28 -9.14 -16.71
N LEU A 265 0.27 -8.26 -16.56
CA LEU A 265 -0.96 -8.36 -17.36
C LEU A 265 -0.68 -8.07 -18.83
N ARG A 266 -1.39 -8.78 -19.73
CA ARG A 266 -1.14 -8.74 -21.17
C ARG A 266 -1.12 -7.34 -21.79
N PHE A 267 -2.02 -6.48 -21.33
CA PHE A 267 -2.19 -5.14 -21.90
C PHE A 267 -1.59 -4.04 -21.04
N VAL A 268 -1.01 -4.38 -19.89
CA VAL A 268 -0.46 -3.42 -18.93
C VAL A 268 1.06 -3.36 -19.04
N THR A 269 1.56 -2.15 -19.04
CA THR A 269 2.99 -1.83 -18.92
C THR A 269 3.16 -0.88 -17.76
N ILE A 270 3.99 -1.24 -16.79
CA ILE A 270 4.33 -0.40 -15.65
C ILE A 270 5.52 0.46 -16.02
N MET A 271 5.38 1.78 -15.92
CA MET A 271 6.42 2.74 -16.28
C MET A 271 6.67 3.73 -15.12
N GLY A 272 7.91 4.16 -14.95
CA GLY A 272 8.28 5.10 -13.90
C GLY A 272 9.51 4.67 -13.12
N THR A 273 9.49 4.86 -11.80
CA THR A 273 10.55 4.40 -10.91
C THR A 273 10.05 3.27 -9.99
N GLN A 274 10.97 2.58 -9.31
CA GLN A 274 10.59 1.56 -8.32
C GLN A 274 9.62 2.14 -7.30
N THR A 275 8.57 1.36 -6.98
CA THR A 275 7.59 1.74 -5.97
C THR A 275 8.18 1.77 -4.55
N GLY A 276 7.47 2.38 -3.61
CA GLY A 276 7.89 2.47 -2.21
C GLY A 276 7.75 1.18 -1.41
N GLY A 277 6.97 0.22 -1.90
CA GLY A 277 6.75 -1.03 -1.19
C GLY A 277 5.66 -0.96 -0.11
N GLY A 278 5.98 -1.40 1.12
CA GLY A 278 5.01 -1.49 2.20
C GLY A 278 3.96 -2.58 1.95
N ALA A 279 4.43 -3.78 1.66
CA ALA A 279 3.59 -4.91 1.26
C ALA A 279 2.97 -5.67 2.45
N GLY A 280 3.41 -5.36 3.68
CA GLY A 280 2.88 -5.97 4.89
C GLY A 280 1.48 -5.46 5.22
N LEU A 281 0.55 -6.39 5.54
CA LEU A 281 -0.74 -5.97 6.07
C LEU A 281 -0.57 -5.50 7.52
N PRO A 282 -0.98 -4.24 7.82
CA PRO A 282 -0.80 -3.70 9.16
C PRO A 282 -1.83 -4.26 10.15
N MET A 283 -1.35 -4.49 11.37
CA MET A 283 -2.16 -4.71 12.56
C MET A 283 -2.04 -3.53 13.51
N TYR A 284 -2.96 -3.48 14.47
CA TYR A 284 -3.00 -2.46 15.52
C TYR A 284 -3.00 -3.14 16.88
N SER A 285 -2.30 -2.55 17.83
CA SER A 285 -2.30 -2.90 19.23
C SER A 285 -2.31 -1.64 20.08
N GLU A 286 -2.56 -1.77 21.37
CA GLU A 286 -2.60 -0.67 22.31
C GLU A 286 -1.62 -0.91 23.44
N LEU A 287 -0.98 0.16 23.92
CA LEU A 287 -0.10 0.15 25.08
C LEU A 287 -0.90 0.38 26.37
N PRO A 288 -0.37 0.03 27.54
CA PRO A 288 -1.05 0.26 28.83
C PRO A 288 -1.47 1.71 29.11
N ASN A 289 -0.80 2.69 28.48
CA ASN A 289 -1.16 4.12 28.58
C ASN A 289 -2.15 4.57 27.50
N GLY A 290 -2.73 3.67 26.72
CA GLY A 290 -3.68 3.98 25.66
C GLY A 290 -3.07 4.43 24.34
N TRP A 291 -1.72 4.40 24.17
CA TRP A 291 -1.12 4.72 22.88
C TRP A 291 -1.26 3.59 21.89
N GLY A 292 -1.61 3.95 20.65
CA GLY A 292 -1.78 2.97 19.58
C GLY A 292 -0.47 2.62 18.89
N VAL A 293 -0.24 1.34 18.64
CA VAL A 293 0.90 0.82 17.89
C VAL A 293 0.41 0.17 16.60
N ARG A 294 0.95 0.58 15.46
CA ARG A 294 0.69 -0.03 14.16
C ARG A 294 1.95 -0.69 13.64
N PHE A 295 1.83 -1.87 13.04
CA PHE A 295 2.97 -2.64 12.49
C PHE A 295 2.49 -3.67 11.47
N SER A 296 3.39 -4.12 10.58
CA SER A 296 3.10 -5.18 9.61
C SER A 296 3.21 -6.57 10.26
N SER A 297 2.20 -7.43 10.06
CA SER A 297 2.15 -8.81 10.59
C SER A 297 2.03 -9.90 9.52
N SER A 298 1.98 -9.52 8.25
CA SER A 298 1.88 -10.45 7.12
C SER A 298 2.82 -10.01 6.02
N ARG A 299 3.37 -11.00 5.30
CA ARG A 299 4.24 -10.78 4.14
C ARG A 299 3.49 -11.06 2.86
N THR A 300 3.68 -10.22 1.87
CA THR A 300 3.18 -10.43 0.51
C THR A 300 4.35 -10.69 -0.43
N TYR A 301 4.17 -11.69 -1.28
CA TYR A 301 5.14 -12.12 -2.28
C TYR A 301 4.51 -12.03 -3.66
N ASP A 302 5.31 -11.81 -4.68
CA ASP A 302 4.87 -11.92 -6.07
C ASP A 302 4.66 -13.39 -6.51
N ALA A 303 4.22 -13.58 -7.76
CA ALA A 303 3.97 -14.92 -8.31
C ALA A 303 5.24 -15.78 -8.45
N SER A 304 6.44 -15.19 -8.42
CA SER A 304 7.72 -15.92 -8.38
C SER A 304 8.11 -16.33 -6.94
N GLY A 305 7.43 -15.79 -5.94
CA GLY A 305 7.71 -15.99 -4.53
C GLY A 305 8.71 -14.98 -3.94
N ALA A 306 9.06 -13.94 -4.69
CA ALA A 306 9.90 -12.84 -4.19
C ALA A 306 9.09 -11.89 -3.30
N ASP A 307 9.71 -11.43 -2.19
CA ASP A 307 9.10 -10.45 -1.29
C ASP A 307 8.99 -9.08 -1.97
N VAL A 308 7.85 -8.42 -1.84
CA VAL A 308 7.58 -7.11 -2.46
C VAL A 308 7.53 -5.95 -1.47
N GLU A 309 8.07 -6.16 -0.26
CA GLU A 309 8.15 -5.13 0.79
C GLU A 309 8.97 -3.91 0.36
N PHE A 310 10.05 -4.11 -0.38
CA PHE A 310 10.91 -3.01 -0.85
C PHE A 310 10.43 -2.38 -2.17
N GLY A 311 9.26 -2.78 -2.66
CA GLY A 311 8.65 -2.22 -3.85
C GLY A 311 8.81 -3.09 -5.09
N ILE A 312 8.18 -2.62 -6.16
CA ILE A 312 8.06 -3.32 -7.44
C ILE A 312 8.81 -2.49 -8.50
N GLN A 313 9.70 -3.15 -9.24
CA GLN A 313 10.38 -2.54 -10.37
C GLN A 313 9.40 -2.32 -11.54
N PRO A 314 9.43 -1.15 -12.20
CA PRO A 314 8.66 -0.93 -13.43
C PRO A 314 9.12 -1.86 -14.56
N ASP A 315 8.33 -1.96 -15.63
CA ASP A 315 8.73 -2.64 -16.85
C ASP A 315 9.67 -1.76 -17.69
N TYR A 316 9.47 -0.42 -17.61
CA TYR A 316 10.33 0.60 -18.22
C TYR A 316 10.59 1.72 -17.23
N GLU A 317 11.85 2.04 -17.00
CA GLU A 317 12.23 3.17 -16.16
C GLU A 317 11.97 4.48 -16.89
N LEU A 318 11.36 5.43 -16.19
CA LEU A 318 11.17 6.81 -16.60
C LEU A 318 11.66 7.72 -15.49
N THR A 319 12.39 8.75 -15.84
CA THR A 319 12.86 9.79 -14.91
C THR A 319 11.98 11.01 -14.98
N PHE A 320 11.74 11.63 -13.82
CA PHE A 320 11.06 12.90 -13.72
C PHE A 320 12.11 14.02 -13.76
N ASP A 321 12.11 14.82 -14.83
CA ASP A 321 13.02 15.94 -15.00
C ASP A 321 12.41 17.21 -14.42
N LEU A 322 13.00 17.70 -13.32
CA LEU A 322 12.53 18.91 -12.62
C LEU A 322 12.65 20.18 -13.49
N ALA A 323 13.65 20.28 -14.36
CA ALA A 323 13.82 21.46 -15.22
C ALA A 323 12.72 21.51 -16.28
N GLN A 324 12.37 20.38 -16.87
CA GLN A 324 11.25 20.27 -17.80
C GLN A 324 9.90 20.44 -17.10
N ALA A 325 9.74 19.91 -15.90
CA ALA A 325 8.54 20.08 -15.10
C ALA A 325 8.24 21.57 -14.83
N ASN A 326 9.25 22.35 -14.48
CA ASN A 326 9.15 23.80 -14.31
C ASN A 326 8.73 24.55 -15.61
N SER A 327 8.89 23.91 -16.75
CA SER A 327 8.44 24.43 -18.06
C SER A 327 7.09 23.89 -18.48
N GLY A 328 6.37 23.20 -17.59
CA GLY A 328 5.05 22.63 -17.86
C GLY A 328 5.07 21.27 -18.58
N TYR A 329 6.20 20.54 -18.56
CA TYR A 329 6.37 19.30 -19.28
C TYR A 329 6.68 18.12 -18.34
N ASP A 330 5.73 17.21 -18.14
CA ASP A 330 5.92 16.01 -17.35
C ASP A 330 6.57 14.88 -18.17
N THR A 331 7.87 14.66 -17.98
CA THR A 331 8.63 13.68 -18.76
C THR A 331 8.13 12.26 -18.61
N MET A 332 7.47 11.92 -17.49
CA MET A 332 6.91 10.58 -17.29
C MET A 332 5.59 10.40 -18.03
N ILE A 333 4.70 11.41 -18.01
CA ILE A 333 3.44 11.37 -18.79
C ILE A 333 3.78 11.35 -20.29
N GLU A 334 4.68 12.20 -20.73
CA GLU A 334 5.08 12.28 -22.15
C GLU A 334 5.80 11.00 -22.64
N GLY A 335 6.61 10.38 -21.77
CA GLY A 335 7.19 9.07 -22.04
C GLY A 335 6.13 7.99 -22.22
N ALA A 336 5.08 8.00 -21.38
CA ALA A 336 3.95 7.08 -21.50
C ALA A 336 3.16 7.32 -22.80
N VAL A 337 2.92 8.60 -23.16
CA VAL A 337 2.26 8.97 -24.43
C VAL A 337 3.06 8.49 -25.64
N SER A 338 4.37 8.73 -25.65
CA SER A 338 5.27 8.30 -26.72
C SER A 338 5.28 6.79 -26.88
N TYR A 339 5.41 6.05 -25.79
CA TYR A 339 5.32 4.59 -25.79
C TYR A 339 3.99 4.07 -26.36
N LEU A 340 2.86 4.67 -25.99
CA LEU A 340 1.55 4.27 -26.51
C LEU A 340 1.38 4.59 -27.99
N LYS A 341 1.90 5.73 -28.47
CA LYS A 341 1.91 6.09 -29.90
C LYS A 341 2.68 5.07 -30.73
N GLU A 342 3.86 4.64 -30.28
CA GLU A 342 4.64 3.61 -30.97
C GLU A 342 3.87 2.27 -31.04
N ARG A 343 3.17 1.89 -29.95
CA ARG A 343 2.30 0.69 -29.94
C ARG A 343 1.14 0.82 -30.93
N PHE A 344 0.56 2.00 -31.09
CA PHE A 344 -0.50 2.20 -32.09
C PHE A 344 0.03 2.01 -33.52
N GLU A 345 1.20 2.53 -33.85
CA GLU A 345 1.81 2.37 -35.16
C GLU A 345 2.16 0.89 -35.41
N ARG A 346 2.65 0.19 -34.41
CA ARG A 346 2.89 -1.25 -34.51
C ARG A 346 1.60 -2.03 -34.75
N PHE A 347 0.53 -1.73 -33.99
CA PHE A 347 -0.79 -2.35 -34.18
C PHE A 347 -1.36 -2.11 -35.58
N LYS A 348 -1.22 -0.90 -36.16
CA LYS A 348 -1.66 -0.61 -37.52
C LYS A 348 -0.99 -1.55 -38.54
N ARG A 349 0.27 -1.90 -38.33
CA ARG A 349 1.06 -2.79 -39.20
C ARG A 349 0.70 -4.26 -39.00
N THR A 350 0.63 -4.71 -37.74
CA THR A 350 0.50 -6.15 -37.39
C THR A 350 -0.95 -6.59 -37.17
N ARG A 351 -1.85 -5.66 -36.95
CA ARG A 351 -3.24 -5.89 -36.51
C ARG A 351 -3.33 -6.67 -35.18
N ARG A 352 -2.27 -6.69 -34.38
CA ARG A 352 -2.18 -7.35 -33.07
C ARG A 352 -1.58 -6.43 -32.04
N TRP A 353 -2.10 -6.51 -30.80
CA TRP A 353 -1.46 -5.88 -29.65
C TRP A 353 -0.36 -6.82 -29.15
N GLU A 354 0.88 -6.43 -29.37
CA GLU A 354 2.07 -7.11 -28.87
C GLU A 354 2.55 -6.42 -27.60
N LYS A 355 3.22 -7.18 -26.69
CA LYS A 355 3.90 -6.58 -25.53
C LYS A 355 5.11 -5.77 -25.97
#